data_337285352def3bd24a74b8643eb47e0b
#
_entry.id   337285352def3bd24a74b8643eb47e0b
#
_cell.length_a   1.000
_cell.length_b   1.000
_cell.length_c   1.000
_cell.angle_alpha   90.00
_cell.angle_beta   90.00
_cell.angle_gamma   90.00
#
_symmetry.space_group_name_H-M   'P 1'
#
loop_
_entity.id
_entity.type
_entity.pdbx_description
1 polymer ?
#
loop_
_entity_poly.entity_id
_entity_poly.type
_entity_poly.pdbx_seq_one_letter_code
_entity_poly.pdbx_strand_id
1 'polypeptide(L)'
;MTKNTSINIGQLMQSSGVSFGTSGVRGLVSAMTDELCFAYTLAFVQTLNIAPKSRVAIAMDLRPSSPNIAAACHAALSFAGIETVFCAALPTPALAYYAEQNQMPGIMITGSHIPFDRNGIKFYSAEGEITKTHEQAMSTAQVVMPQVKFSVALPEVNLAAKEFYLTRYRNYFAPNCLAGLNLAIYEHSSVARDLIKELLVGLGANVISLGRTDEFVPIDTEAVAKVDVERAKTWANTHQFDAILSTDGDADRPLLGDEKGQWMRGDIVGLLTAQFLGIDAIATPVSCNTAIEASGYFKEVKRTRIGSPYVIEAMQSWIKNSPMKVAGFEANGGFLLGSALRSAQGDLAALCTRDAVLPMLAVIALAKQKNCQLSELTQSLPARLTASDRIQNFPTENSRAILQKLAAQSESIATLLGDLCGEFANIDQTDGLRITFKSGDIVHFRPSGNAPELRCYAEAADQLRADTLVAESLTRIKSFAFN
;
A
#
# COMPACT_ATOMS: atom_id res chain seq x y z
N MET A 1 -14.83 35.45 28.77
CA MET A 1 -14.24 35.13 27.43
C MET A 1 -13.20 34.03 27.66
N THR A 2 -13.51 32.83 27.34
CA THR A 2 -12.60 31.67 27.42
C THR A 2 -11.47 31.88 26.44
N LYS A 3 -10.21 31.84 26.89
CA LYS A 3 -9.03 32.00 26.02
C LYS A 3 -8.90 30.73 25.19
N ASN A 4 -9.25 30.80 23.89
CA ASN A 4 -8.88 29.78 22.95
C ASN A 4 -7.36 29.67 22.86
N THR A 5 -6.82 28.46 22.93
CA THR A 5 -5.38 28.21 22.83
C THR A 5 -5.00 27.98 21.37
N SER A 6 -4.02 28.72 20.86
CA SER A 6 -3.47 28.46 19.52
C SER A 6 -2.39 27.38 19.60
N ILE A 7 -2.48 26.34 18.77
CA ILE A 7 -1.51 25.25 18.68
C ILE A 7 -0.82 25.29 17.31
N ASN A 8 0.50 25.23 17.32
CA ASN A 8 1.29 25.03 16.11
C ASN A 8 1.46 23.52 15.86
N ILE A 9 1.02 23.03 14.71
CA ILE A 9 1.10 21.60 14.36
C ILE A 9 2.54 21.09 14.34
N GLY A 10 3.50 21.88 13.82
CA GLY A 10 4.92 21.50 13.80
C GLY A 10 5.51 21.30 15.21
N GLN A 11 5.13 22.13 16.17
CA GLN A 11 5.53 21.94 17.57
C GLN A 11 4.85 20.70 18.17
N LEU A 12 3.58 20.47 17.84
CA LEU A 12 2.83 19.29 18.27
C LEU A 12 3.48 18.00 17.73
N MET A 13 3.92 18.00 16.48
CA MET A 13 4.66 16.88 15.88
C MET A 13 5.95 16.57 16.65
N GLN A 14 6.73 17.60 16.94
CA GLN A 14 8.02 17.44 17.65
C GLN A 14 7.83 16.92 19.08
N SER A 15 6.83 17.41 19.80
CA SER A 15 6.59 17.03 21.19
C SER A 15 5.94 15.65 21.36
N SER A 16 5.07 15.25 20.43
CA SER A 16 4.32 14.00 20.50
C SER A 16 5.02 12.83 19.78
N GLY A 17 5.89 13.10 18.81
CA GLY A 17 6.44 12.10 17.90
C GLY A 17 5.41 11.56 16.86
N VAL A 18 4.21 12.14 16.82
CA VAL A 18 3.19 11.82 15.79
C VAL A 18 3.42 12.75 14.61
N SER A 19 3.81 12.18 13.46
CA SER A 19 4.26 12.98 12.31
C SER A 19 3.83 12.35 10.98
N PHE A 20 3.90 13.13 9.91
CA PHE A 20 3.67 12.62 8.56
C PHE A 20 4.71 11.57 8.18
N GLY A 21 4.22 10.43 7.72
CA GLY A 21 5.00 9.35 7.12
C GLY A 21 4.89 9.36 5.59
N THR A 22 4.95 8.17 4.98
CA THR A 22 4.76 8.02 3.52
C THR A 22 3.33 8.36 3.12
N SER A 23 2.34 8.02 3.95
CA SER A 23 0.92 8.33 3.73
C SER A 23 0.26 8.63 5.08
N GLY A 24 -0.17 9.89 5.28
CA GLY A 24 -0.81 10.35 6.51
C GLY A 24 0.11 10.49 7.73
N VAL A 25 -0.45 10.88 8.85
CA VAL A 25 0.24 10.99 10.15
C VAL A 25 0.22 9.66 10.88
N ARG A 26 1.30 9.33 11.59
CA ARG A 26 1.45 8.09 12.36
C ARG A 26 2.18 8.34 13.67
N GLY A 27 1.85 7.56 14.69
CA GLY A 27 2.52 7.60 15.98
C GLY A 27 2.12 6.44 16.89
N LEU A 28 2.67 6.44 18.11
CA LEU A 28 2.22 5.54 19.16
C LEU A 28 0.78 5.90 19.55
N VAL A 29 -0.05 4.88 19.80
CA VAL A 29 -1.45 5.08 20.24
C VAL A 29 -1.51 5.95 21.50
N SER A 30 -0.58 5.78 22.43
CA SER A 30 -0.48 6.60 23.65
C SER A 30 -0.21 8.09 23.39
N ALA A 31 0.39 8.42 22.24
CA ALA A 31 0.65 9.81 21.82
C ALA A 31 -0.47 10.39 20.95
N MET A 32 -1.33 9.56 20.38
CA MET A 32 -2.48 9.97 19.57
C MET A 32 -3.69 10.32 20.46
N THR A 33 -3.51 11.33 21.31
CA THR A 33 -4.58 11.82 22.21
C THR A 33 -5.73 12.43 21.43
N ASP A 34 -6.91 12.51 22.04
CA ASP A 34 -8.10 13.15 21.43
C ASP A 34 -7.79 14.59 21.00
N GLU A 35 -7.06 15.35 21.83
CA GLU A 35 -6.65 16.72 21.53
C GLU A 35 -5.75 16.79 20.29
N LEU A 36 -4.78 15.89 20.19
CA LEU A 36 -3.88 15.80 19.04
C LEU A 36 -4.65 15.47 17.73
N CYS A 37 -5.50 14.46 17.76
CA CYS A 37 -6.30 14.04 16.61
C CYS A 37 -7.27 15.14 16.16
N PHE A 38 -7.87 15.86 17.11
CA PHE A 38 -8.69 17.04 16.89
C PHE A 38 -7.89 18.15 16.19
N ALA A 39 -6.68 18.46 16.68
CA ALA A 39 -5.83 19.50 16.10
C ALA A 39 -5.41 19.18 14.65
N TYR A 40 -5.01 17.94 14.36
CA TYR A 40 -4.69 17.50 12.98
C TYR A 40 -5.89 17.61 12.07
N THR A 41 -7.08 17.26 12.54
CA THR A 41 -8.32 17.37 11.76
C THR A 41 -8.66 18.83 11.45
N LEU A 42 -8.50 19.74 12.40
CA LEU A 42 -8.65 21.19 12.14
C LEU A 42 -7.62 21.70 11.12
N ALA A 43 -6.36 21.25 11.23
CA ALA A 43 -5.33 21.61 10.24
C ALA A 43 -5.69 21.12 8.83
N PHE A 44 -6.24 19.92 8.72
CA PHE A 44 -6.76 19.37 7.47
C PHE A 44 -7.91 20.23 6.90
N VAL A 45 -8.91 20.54 7.73
CA VAL A 45 -10.03 21.40 7.34
C VAL A 45 -9.55 22.76 6.85
N GLN A 46 -8.61 23.38 7.57
CA GLN A 46 -8.01 24.67 7.20
C GLN A 46 -7.22 24.58 5.90
N THR A 47 -6.38 23.56 5.74
CA THR A 47 -5.52 23.39 4.55
C THR A 47 -6.32 23.22 3.27
N LEU A 48 -7.42 22.47 3.32
CA LEU A 48 -8.30 22.26 2.16
C LEU A 48 -9.40 23.32 2.03
N ASN A 49 -9.46 24.30 2.94
CA ASN A 49 -10.53 25.33 2.98
C ASN A 49 -11.93 24.73 2.96
N ILE A 50 -12.16 23.65 3.74
CA ILE A 50 -13.45 22.97 3.79
C ILE A 50 -14.47 23.89 4.47
N ALA A 51 -15.49 24.29 3.71
CA ALA A 51 -16.50 25.22 4.18
C ALA A 51 -17.43 24.58 5.22
N PRO A 52 -18.01 25.36 6.17
CA PRO A 52 -19.10 24.89 7.03
C PRO A 52 -20.27 24.35 6.20
N LYS A 53 -20.96 23.33 6.72
CA LYS A 53 -22.02 22.54 6.05
C LYS A 53 -21.55 21.64 4.90
N SER A 54 -20.26 21.58 4.60
CA SER A 54 -19.70 20.53 3.75
C SER A 54 -19.75 19.18 4.45
N ARG A 55 -19.57 18.10 3.68
CA ARG A 55 -19.49 16.73 4.20
C ARG A 55 -18.08 16.21 4.14
N VAL A 56 -17.68 15.44 5.14
CA VAL A 56 -16.39 14.70 5.19
C VAL A 56 -16.68 13.27 5.59
N ALA A 57 -16.19 12.31 4.80
CA ALA A 57 -16.32 10.89 5.13
C ALA A 57 -15.26 10.47 6.15
N ILE A 58 -15.64 9.66 7.14
CA ILE A 58 -14.70 9.02 8.09
C ILE A 58 -14.91 7.52 8.03
N ALA A 59 -13.79 6.78 7.87
CA ALA A 59 -13.74 5.33 8.07
C ALA A 59 -12.54 4.94 8.92
N MET A 60 -12.52 3.68 9.38
CA MET A 60 -11.45 3.17 10.23
C MET A 60 -11.16 1.70 9.94
N ASP A 61 -9.95 1.24 10.34
CA ASP A 61 -9.61 -0.18 10.41
C ASP A 61 -10.09 -0.82 11.72
N LEU A 62 -9.79 -2.11 11.92
CA LEU A 62 -10.20 -2.87 13.10
C LEU A 62 -9.22 -2.78 14.28
N ARG A 63 -8.32 -1.80 14.32
CA ARG A 63 -7.47 -1.56 15.49
C ARG A 63 -8.32 -1.10 16.67
N PRO A 64 -8.05 -1.60 17.89
CA PRO A 64 -8.82 -1.21 19.08
C PRO A 64 -8.82 0.31 19.36
N SER A 65 -7.79 1.04 18.92
CA SER A 65 -7.68 2.49 19.10
C SER A 65 -8.43 3.31 18.06
N SER A 66 -8.81 2.72 16.93
CA SER A 66 -9.39 3.45 15.79
C SER A 66 -10.73 4.14 16.12
N PRO A 67 -11.66 3.55 16.89
CA PRO A 67 -12.91 4.23 17.25
C PRO A 67 -12.70 5.54 18.05
N ASN A 68 -11.76 5.57 18.98
CA ASN A 68 -11.48 6.78 19.78
C ASN A 68 -10.87 7.89 18.91
N ILE A 69 -9.95 7.55 18.01
CA ILE A 69 -9.36 8.51 17.06
C ILE A 69 -10.43 9.04 16.11
N ALA A 70 -11.32 8.18 15.58
CA ALA A 70 -12.44 8.59 14.75
C ALA A 70 -13.38 9.55 15.49
N ALA A 71 -13.67 9.29 16.76
CA ALA A 71 -14.51 10.16 17.60
C ALA A 71 -13.90 11.56 17.80
N ALA A 72 -12.57 11.64 17.94
CA ALA A 72 -11.86 12.91 18.05
C ALA A 72 -11.86 13.68 16.70
N CYS A 73 -11.67 12.99 15.58
CA CYS A 73 -11.78 13.59 14.26
C CYS A 73 -13.22 14.10 14.00
N HIS A 74 -14.25 13.32 14.37
CA HIS A 74 -15.63 13.75 14.29
C HIS A 74 -15.93 14.99 15.14
N ALA A 75 -15.40 15.06 16.37
CA ALA A 75 -15.56 16.23 17.22
C ALA A 75 -14.98 17.50 16.57
N ALA A 76 -13.82 17.40 15.92
CA ALA A 76 -13.20 18.52 15.22
C ALA A 76 -14.03 18.99 14.01
N LEU A 77 -14.54 18.05 13.21
CA LEU A 77 -15.44 18.37 12.09
C LEU A 77 -16.74 19.04 12.57
N SER A 78 -17.35 18.50 13.63
CA SER A 78 -18.56 19.07 14.24
C SER A 78 -18.30 20.49 14.76
N PHE A 79 -17.16 20.74 15.40
CA PHE A 79 -16.76 22.06 15.85
C PHE A 79 -16.59 23.03 14.66
N ALA A 80 -16.06 22.58 13.54
CA ALA A 80 -15.93 23.36 12.31
C ALA A 80 -17.27 23.53 11.55
N GLY A 81 -18.37 22.97 12.04
CA GLY A 81 -19.68 23.01 11.41
C GLY A 81 -19.77 22.14 10.16
N ILE A 82 -18.97 21.07 10.10
CA ILE A 82 -18.88 20.13 8.97
C ILE A 82 -19.63 18.85 9.33
N GLU A 83 -20.44 18.35 8.41
CA GLU A 83 -21.16 17.10 8.56
C GLU A 83 -20.24 15.90 8.38
N THR A 84 -20.24 14.98 9.34
CA THR A 84 -19.49 13.71 9.25
C THR A 84 -20.37 12.62 8.62
N VAL A 85 -19.89 12.04 7.51
CA VAL A 85 -20.42 10.80 6.95
C VAL A 85 -19.60 9.63 7.50
N PHE A 86 -20.10 9.00 8.55
CA PHE A 86 -19.36 7.91 9.22
C PHE A 86 -19.61 6.57 8.55
N CYS A 87 -18.57 6.00 7.96
CA CYS A 87 -18.60 4.75 7.19
C CYS A 87 -18.18 3.51 8.01
N ALA A 88 -17.96 3.67 9.31
CA ALA A 88 -17.50 2.61 10.24
C ALA A 88 -16.20 1.91 9.79
N ALA A 89 -16.09 0.61 10.07
CA ALA A 89 -14.96 -0.22 9.62
C ALA A 89 -15.10 -0.50 8.12
N LEU A 90 -14.15 0.03 7.34
CA LEU A 90 -14.20 -0.03 5.87
C LEU A 90 -12.79 -0.01 5.28
N PRO A 91 -12.51 -0.75 4.17
CA PRO A 91 -11.25 -0.64 3.45
C PRO A 91 -10.89 0.78 3.03
N THR A 92 -9.62 1.13 3.14
CA THR A 92 -9.08 2.41 2.67
C THR A 92 -9.53 2.75 1.24
N PRO A 93 -9.40 1.86 0.23
CA PRO A 93 -9.86 2.15 -1.13
C PRO A 93 -11.38 2.35 -1.24
N ALA A 94 -12.16 1.72 -0.38
CA ALA A 94 -13.61 1.91 -0.39
C ALA A 94 -14.01 3.30 0.09
N LEU A 95 -13.38 3.81 1.16
CA LEU A 95 -13.54 5.19 1.61
C LEU A 95 -13.12 6.17 0.52
N ALA A 96 -11.91 5.99 -0.04
CA ALA A 96 -11.37 6.89 -1.06
C ALA A 96 -12.27 6.94 -2.30
N TYR A 97 -12.72 5.78 -2.79
CA TYR A 97 -13.64 5.70 -3.93
C TYR A 97 -14.97 6.39 -3.66
N TYR A 98 -15.56 6.15 -2.49
CA TYR A 98 -16.82 6.79 -2.10
C TYR A 98 -16.68 8.32 -1.97
N ALA A 99 -15.59 8.78 -1.36
CA ALA A 99 -15.29 10.20 -1.20
C ALA A 99 -15.14 10.90 -2.56
N GLU A 100 -14.34 10.32 -3.46
CA GLU A 100 -14.09 10.83 -4.82
C GLU A 100 -15.41 10.90 -5.63
N GLN A 101 -16.20 9.81 -5.65
CA GLN A 101 -17.48 9.76 -6.38
C GLN A 101 -18.51 10.76 -5.86
N ASN A 102 -18.42 11.17 -4.61
CA ASN A 102 -19.29 12.17 -3.99
C ASN A 102 -18.65 13.56 -3.87
N GLN A 103 -17.48 13.75 -4.46
CA GLN A 103 -16.74 15.02 -4.45
C GLN A 103 -16.57 15.60 -3.02
N MET A 104 -16.27 14.75 -2.07
CA MET A 104 -16.08 15.15 -0.67
C MET A 104 -14.73 14.65 -0.14
N PRO A 105 -14.11 15.37 0.80
CA PRO A 105 -12.91 14.90 1.49
C PRO A 105 -13.18 13.66 2.35
N GLY A 106 -12.10 12.94 2.69
CA GLY A 106 -12.16 11.74 3.53
C GLY A 106 -11.05 11.68 4.57
N ILE A 107 -11.32 11.00 5.66
CA ILE A 107 -10.39 10.71 6.76
C ILE A 107 -10.43 9.21 7.02
N MET A 108 -9.31 8.53 6.86
CA MET A 108 -9.16 7.12 7.19
C MET A 108 -8.27 6.92 8.41
N ILE A 109 -8.82 6.31 9.46
CA ILE A 109 -8.09 5.98 10.67
C ILE A 109 -7.51 4.58 10.51
N THR A 110 -6.19 4.51 10.35
CA THR A 110 -5.48 3.24 10.16
C THR A 110 -3.98 3.37 10.40
N GLY A 111 -3.40 2.31 10.94
CA GLY A 111 -1.95 2.09 10.97
C GLY A 111 -1.48 1.16 9.83
N SER A 112 -2.37 0.69 8.92
CA SER A 112 -2.05 -0.27 7.86
C SER A 112 -1.40 -1.55 8.47
N HIS A 113 -0.18 -1.90 8.06
CA HIS A 113 0.56 -3.11 8.47
C HIS A 113 1.45 -2.94 9.71
N ILE A 114 1.55 -1.72 10.31
CA ILE A 114 2.41 -1.49 11.47
C ILE A 114 1.85 -2.14 12.74
N PRO A 115 2.68 -2.37 13.80
CA PRO A 115 2.25 -2.99 15.04
C PRO A 115 1.03 -2.33 15.70
N PHE A 116 0.32 -3.07 16.55
CA PHE A 116 -0.97 -2.65 17.15
C PHE A 116 -0.84 -1.46 18.13
N ASP A 117 0.34 -1.25 18.69
CA ASP A 117 0.65 -0.12 19.59
C ASP A 117 0.78 1.23 18.87
N ARG A 118 0.65 1.22 17.55
CA ARG A 118 0.67 2.38 16.67
C ARG A 118 -0.62 2.50 15.90
N ASN A 119 -0.95 3.74 15.50
CA ASN A 119 -2.07 4.02 14.59
C ASN A 119 -1.74 5.26 13.75
N GLY A 120 -2.67 5.68 12.89
CA GLY A 120 -2.49 6.84 12.05
C GLY A 120 -3.80 7.40 11.51
N ILE A 121 -3.68 8.52 10.82
CA ILE A 121 -4.78 9.19 10.12
C ILE A 121 -4.30 9.50 8.70
N LYS A 122 -4.95 8.91 7.69
CA LYS A 122 -4.76 9.25 6.28
C LYS A 122 -5.85 10.26 5.89
N PHE A 123 -5.44 11.28 5.15
CA PHE A 123 -6.33 12.34 4.69
C PHE A 123 -6.49 12.29 3.17
N TYR A 124 -7.69 12.54 2.71
CA TYR A 124 -8.07 12.56 1.29
C TYR A 124 -8.76 13.89 0.96
N SER A 125 -8.32 14.54 -0.11
CA SER A 125 -9.11 15.60 -0.74
C SER A 125 -10.23 14.98 -1.58
N ALA A 126 -11.06 15.80 -2.19
CA ALA A 126 -12.09 15.33 -3.14
C ALA A 126 -11.47 14.69 -4.41
N GLU A 127 -10.20 14.95 -4.69
CA GLU A 127 -9.46 14.43 -5.86
C GLU A 127 -8.55 13.25 -5.53
N GLY A 128 -8.53 12.76 -4.27
CA GLY A 128 -7.69 11.63 -3.84
C GLY A 128 -6.78 11.93 -2.64
N GLU A 129 -5.70 11.17 -2.47
CA GLU A 129 -4.77 11.36 -1.35
C GLU A 129 -4.21 12.80 -1.33
N ILE A 130 -4.05 13.36 -0.11
CA ILE A 130 -3.41 14.67 0.02
C ILE A 130 -1.96 14.64 -0.50
N THR A 131 -1.56 15.74 -1.14
CA THR A 131 -0.22 15.90 -1.71
C THR A 131 0.82 16.28 -0.65
N LYS A 132 2.10 16.19 -0.98
CA LYS A 132 3.20 16.69 -0.12
C LYS A 132 3.09 18.17 0.18
N THR A 133 2.49 18.96 -0.73
CA THR A 133 2.18 20.38 -0.50
C THR A 133 1.13 20.53 0.60
N HIS A 134 0.07 19.71 0.59
CA HIS A 134 -0.93 19.71 1.66
C HIS A 134 -0.34 19.28 3.00
N GLU A 135 0.48 18.24 3.03
CA GLU A 135 1.18 17.79 4.26
C GLU A 135 2.07 18.91 4.84
N GLN A 136 2.80 19.63 3.99
CA GLN A 136 3.62 20.74 4.41
C GLN A 136 2.76 21.90 4.97
N ALA A 137 1.65 22.23 4.31
CA ALA A 137 0.72 23.23 4.81
C ALA A 137 0.12 22.86 6.17
N MET A 138 -0.32 21.62 6.33
CA MET A 138 -0.80 21.09 7.61
C MET A 138 0.29 21.17 8.70
N SER A 139 1.53 20.77 8.37
CA SER A 139 2.65 20.75 9.32
C SER A 139 3.03 22.13 9.84
N THR A 140 2.76 23.18 9.09
CA THR A 140 3.03 24.57 9.47
C THR A 140 1.80 25.31 10.00
N ALA A 141 0.63 24.66 10.00
CA ALA A 141 -0.63 25.27 10.38
C ALA A 141 -0.65 25.71 11.85
N GLN A 142 -1.34 26.84 12.08
CA GLN A 142 -1.76 27.32 13.40
C GLN A 142 -3.25 27.06 13.54
N VAL A 143 -3.65 26.22 14.50
CA VAL A 143 -5.05 25.91 14.75
C VAL A 143 -5.51 26.48 16.08
N VAL A 144 -6.74 26.96 16.10
CA VAL A 144 -7.35 27.52 17.32
C VAL A 144 -8.13 26.43 18.02
N MET A 145 -7.64 25.99 19.17
CA MET A 145 -8.27 24.94 19.97
C MET A 145 -9.36 25.52 20.89
N PRO A 146 -10.58 25.03 20.78
CA PRO A 146 -11.66 25.45 21.70
C PRO A 146 -11.55 24.76 23.05
N GLN A 147 -12.24 25.30 24.04
CA GLN A 147 -12.47 24.63 25.32
C GLN A 147 -13.72 23.75 25.25
N VAL A 148 -13.63 22.64 24.53
CA VAL A 148 -14.71 21.65 24.34
C VAL A 148 -14.17 20.26 24.64
N LYS A 149 -15.06 19.28 24.64
CA LYS A 149 -14.62 17.88 24.61
C LYS A 149 -14.02 17.57 23.23
N PHE A 150 -12.82 17.03 23.20
CA PHE A 150 -12.11 16.66 21.97
C PHE A 150 -12.53 15.29 21.41
N SER A 151 -13.50 14.61 22.05
CA SER A 151 -14.08 13.35 21.58
C SER A 151 -15.58 13.36 21.90
N VAL A 152 -16.38 12.95 20.93
CA VAL A 152 -17.84 12.84 21.02
C VAL A 152 -18.32 11.53 20.40
N ALA A 153 -19.54 11.11 20.72
CA ALA A 153 -20.12 9.90 20.11
C ALA A 153 -20.15 10.02 18.59
N LEU A 154 -19.72 8.95 17.93
CA LEU A 154 -19.79 8.86 16.46
C LEU A 154 -21.25 8.87 15.98
N PRO A 155 -21.53 9.45 14.80
CA PRO A 155 -22.88 9.46 14.24
C PRO A 155 -23.29 8.05 13.74
N GLU A 156 -24.53 7.93 13.28
CA GLU A 156 -25.02 6.70 12.66
C GLU A 156 -24.18 6.28 11.46
N VAL A 157 -24.09 4.96 11.28
CA VAL A 157 -23.26 4.38 10.22
C VAL A 157 -23.91 4.56 8.85
N ASN A 158 -23.15 5.10 7.91
CA ASN A 158 -23.54 5.18 6.50
C ASN A 158 -22.98 3.96 5.74
N LEU A 159 -23.86 3.08 5.31
CA LEU A 159 -23.48 1.86 4.58
C LEU A 159 -23.25 2.07 3.07
N ALA A 160 -23.52 3.26 2.54
CA ALA A 160 -23.43 3.52 1.11
C ALA A 160 -22.00 3.31 0.58
N ALA A 161 -20.96 3.67 1.36
CA ALA A 161 -19.55 3.50 0.93
C ALA A 161 -19.20 2.05 0.66
N LYS A 162 -19.68 1.12 1.49
CA LYS A 162 -19.50 -0.33 1.26
C LYS A 162 -20.18 -0.77 -0.04
N GLU A 163 -21.42 -0.38 -0.25
CA GLU A 163 -22.19 -0.77 -1.43
C GLU A 163 -21.63 -0.16 -2.72
N PHE A 164 -21.17 1.10 -2.70
CA PHE A 164 -20.46 1.71 -3.82
C PHE A 164 -19.25 0.89 -4.24
N TYR A 165 -18.46 0.45 -3.29
CA TYR A 165 -17.24 -0.32 -3.55
C TYR A 165 -17.55 -1.73 -4.05
N LEU A 166 -18.54 -2.43 -3.51
CA LEU A 166 -18.99 -3.73 -4.02
C LEU A 166 -19.54 -3.62 -5.44
N THR A 167 -20.37 -2.61 -5.69
CA THR A 167 -21.00 -2.34 -6.99
C THR A 167 -19.94 -2.06 -8.07
N ARG A 168 -18.84 -1.37 -7.73
CA ARG A 168 -17.68 -1.15 -8.61
C ARG A 168 -17.21 -2.43 -9.29
N TYR A 169 -17.07 -3.53 -8.54
CA TYR A 169 -16.61 -4.81 -9.07
C TYR A 169 -17.73 -5.64 -9.68
N ARG A 170 -18.91 -5.66 -9.07
CA ARG A 170 -20.06 -6.38 -9.61
C ARG A 170 -20.46 -5.88 -11.00
N ASN A 171 -20.27 -4.61 -11.27
CA ASN A 171 -20.56 -4.03 -12.59
C ASN A 171 -19.47 -4.33 -13.63
N TYR A 172 -18.23 -4.60 -13.23
CA TYR A 172 -17.14 -4.81 -14.17
C TYR A 172 -16.87 -6.28 -14.47
N PHE A 173 -16.92 -7.13 -13.46
CA PHE A 173 -16.73 -8.58 -13.65
C PHE A 173 -18.03 -9.25 -14.06
N ALA A 174 -17.92 -10.25 -14.95
CA ALA A 174 -19.10 -10.97 -15.43
C ALA A 174 -19.80 -11.69 -14.24
N PRO A 175 -21.14 -11.76 -14.23
CA PRO A 175 -21.87 -12.57 -13.26
C PRO A 175 -21.34 -14.02 -13.28
N ASN A 176 -21.17 -14.60 -12.07
CA ASN A 176 -20.64 -15.96 -11.91
C ASN A 176 -19.25 -16.20 -12.55
N CYS A 177 -18.46 -15.15 -12.78
CA CYS A 177 -17.10 -15.31 -13.36
C CYS A 177 -16.19 -16.18 -12.50
N LEU A 178 -16.46 -16.35 -11.22
CA LEU A 178 -15.72 -17.21 -10.28
C LEU A 178 -16.44 -18.54 -9.98
N ALA A 179 -17.52 -18.87 -10.69
CA ALA A 179 -18.26 -20.12 -10.45
C ALA A 179 -17.37 -21.35 -10.58
N GLY A 180 -17.51 -22.28 -9.64
CA GLY A 180 -16.73 -23.52 -9.59
C GLY A 180 -15.36 -23.40 -8.91
N LEU A 181 -14.94 -22.18 -8.51
CA LEU A 181 -13.71 -22.00 -7.73
C LEU A 181 -13.99 -22.10 -6.22
N ASN A 182 -13.06 -22.73 -5.50
CA ASN A 182 -12.98 -22.76 -4.06
C ASN A 182 -11.92 -21.76 -3.62
N LEU A 183 -12.32 -20.67 -2.98
CA LEU A 183 -11.42 -19.59 -2.59
C LEU A 183 -11.33 -19.49 -1.07
N ALA A 184 -10.13 -19.65 -0.52
CA ALA A 184 -9.87 -19.46 0.89
C ALA A 184 -9.63 -17.96 1.20
N ILE A 185 -10.15 -17.48 2.32
CA ILE A 185 -9.85 -16.16 2.84
C ILE A 185 -9.14 -16.31 4.19
N TYR A 186 -7.89 -15.86 4.27
CA TYR A 186 -7.25 -15.64 5.57
C TYR A 186 -7.77 -14.33 6.14
N GLU A 187 -8.81 -14.42 6.95
CA GLU A 187 -9.60 -13.28 7.43
C GLU A 187 -8.85 -12.41 8.43
N HIS A 188 -8.01 -13.00 9.32
CA HIS A 188 -7.39 -12.37 10.49
C HIS A 188 -8.20 -11.17 11.01
N SER A 189 -7.57 -10.02 11.24
CA SER A 189 -8.20 -8.74 11.58
C SER A 189 -8.27 -7.76 10.40
N SER A 190 -8.28 -8.27 9.16
CA SER A 190 -8.49 -7.42 7.98
C SER A 190 -9.87 -6.77 8.01
N VAL A 191 -9.92 -5.46 7.74
CA VAL A 191 -11.18 -4.72 7.65
C VAL A 191 -12.03 -5.15 6.44
N ALA A 192 -11.41 -5.79 5.45
CA ALA A 192 -12.08 -6.26 4.23
C ALA A 192 -12.64 -7.68 4.34
N ARG A 193 -12.39 -8.43 5.41
CA ARG A 193 -12.69 -9.87 5.53
C ARG A 193 -14.13 -10.24 5.14
N ASP A 194 -15.11 -9.51 5.64
CA ASP A 194 -16.53 -9.75 5.33
C ASP A 194 -16.93 -9.23 3.94
N LEU A 195 -16.35 -8.11 3.53
CA LEU A 195 -16.59 -7.49 2.22
C LEU A 195 -16.05 -8.37 1.07
N ILE A 196 -14.84 -8.89 1.21
CA ILE A 196 -14.23 -9.81 0.23
C ILE A 196 -15.08 -11.08 0.12
N LYS A 197 -15.49 -11.66 1.25
CA LYS A 197 -16.37 -12.83 1.26
C LYS A 197 -17.68 -12.58 0.51
N GLU A 198 -18.37 -11.48 0.82
CA GLU A 198 -19.60 -11.09 0.15
C GLU A 198 -19.42 -10.93 -1.36
N LEU A 199 -18.31 -10.32 -1.78
CA LEU A 199 -18.01 -10.09 -3.18
C LEU A 199 -17.71 -11.39 -3.92
N LEU A 200 -16.87 -12.26 -3.37
CA LEU A 200 -16.50 -13.55 -3.98
C LEU A 200 -17.72 -14.47 -4.12
N VAL A 201 -18.56 -14.57 -3.07
CA VAL A 201 -19.82 -15.32 -3.13
C VAL A 201 -20.76 -14.73 -4.19
N GLY A 202 -20.88 -13.39 -4.24
CA GLY A 202 -21.67 -12.69 -5.25
C GLY A 202 -21.21 -12.89 -6.69
N LEU A 203 -19.92 -13.22 -6.89
CA LEU A 203 -19.33 -13.57 -8.19
C LEU A 203 -19.32 -15.10 -8.46
N GLY A 204 -19.95 -15.90 -7.58
CA GLY A 204 -20.20 -17.32 -7.78
C GLY A 204 -19.15 -18.27 -7.19
N ALA A 205 -18.17 -17.80 -6.41
CA ALA A 205 -17.18 -18.66 -5.77
C ALA A 205 -17.74 -19.36 -4.53
N ASN A 206 -17.21 -20.56 -4.23
CA ASN A 206 -17.29 -21.18 -2.92
C ASN A 206 -16.21 -20.57 -2.02
N VAL A 207 -16.56 -20.09 -0.83
CA VAL A 207 -15.62 -19.39 0.05
C VAL A 207 -15.35 -20.17 1.32
N ILE A 208 -14.09 -20.35 1.67
CA ILE A 208 -13.59 -20.97 2.89
C ILE A 208 -12.99 -19.89 3.77
N SER A 209 -13.62 -19.58 4.90
CA SER A 209 -13.13 -18.59 5.88
C SER A 209 -12.13 -19.24 6.84
N LEU A 210 -10.91 -18.70 6.94
CA LEU A 210 -9.81 -19.24 7.73
C LEU A 210 -9.19 -18.17 8.62
N GLY A 211 -8.74 -18.55 9.81
CA GLY A 211 -7.89 -17.72 10.68
C GLY A 211 -8.49 -16.40 11.15
N ARG A 212 -9.84 -16.30 11.26
CA ARG A 212 -10.52 -15.11 11.78
C ARG A 212 -10.15 -14.86 13.24
N THR A 213 -9.85 -13.62 13.57
CA THR A 213 -9.58 -13.17 14.93
C THR A 213 -10.07 -11.74 15.13
N ASP A 214 -10.38 -11.39 16.38
CA ASP A 214 -10.68 -10.01 16.77
C ASP A 214 -9.46 -9.32 17.39
N GLU A 215 -8.37 -10.06 17.61
CA GLU A 215 -7.08 -9.49 17.95
C GLU A 215 -6.41 -8.96 16.68
N PHE A 216 -5.86 -7.75 16.75
CA PHE A 216 -5.21 -7.14 15.59
C PHE A 216 -3.92 -7.89 15.21
N VAL A 217 -3.85 -8.37 13.97
CA VAL A 217 -2.69 -9.05 13.37
C VAL A 217 -2.09 -8.14 12.31
N PRO A 218 -0.86 -7.64 12.48
CA PRO A 218 -0.19 -6.85 11.46
C PRO A 218 0.33 -7.77 10.35
N ILE A 219 -0.27 -7.70 9.17
CA ILE A 219 0.20 -8.42 7.98
C ILE A 219 0.99 -7.43 7.10
N ASP A 220 2.28 -7.72 6.87
CA ASP A 220 3.08 -7.03 5.87
C ASP A 220 3.09 -7.85 4.58
N THR A 221 2.45 -7.35 3.54
CA THR A 221 2.30 -8.05 2.25
C THR A 221 3.57 -8.02 1.39
N GLU A 222 4.54 -7.16 1.72
CA GLU A 222 5.86 -7.12 1.06
C GLU A 222 6.87 -8.06 1.73
N ALA A 223 6.75 -8.25 3.05
CA ALA A 223 7.62 -9.09 3.85
C ALA A 223 6.79 -10.02 4.75
N VAL A 224 6.11 -10.99 4.13
CA VAL A 224 5.20 -11.90 4.83
C VAL A 224 5.95 -12.68 5.91
N ALA A 225 5.43 -12.66 7.14
CA ALA A 225 6.05 -13.34 8.27
C ALA A 225 6.06 -14.88 8.05
N LYS A 226 7.14 -15.54 8.51
CA LYS A 226 7.29 -16.99 8.36
C LYS A 226 6.09 -17.78 8.92
N VAL A 227 5.50 -17.32 10.02
CA VAL A 227 4.32 -17.93 10.61
C VAL A 227 3.12 -17.92 9.65
N ASP A 228 2.94 -16.84 8.87
CA ASP A 228 1.83 -16.73 7.91
C ASP A 228 2.12 -17.48 6.61
N VAL A 229 3.40 -17.63 6.25
CA VAL A 229 3.81 -18.52 5.16
C VAL A 229 3.52 -19.97 5.49
N GLU A 230 3.92 -20.45 6.68
CA GLU A 230 3.69 -21.86 7.09
C GLU A 230 2.20 -22.14 7.34
N ARG A 231 1.45 -21.15 7.82
CA ARG A 231 0.01 -21.25 8.00
C ARG A 231 -0.72 -21.46 6.68
N ALA A 232 -0.40 -20.70 5.64
CA ALA A 232 -1.01 -20.85 4.32
C ALA A 232 -0.72 -22.23 3.71
N LYS A 233 0.51 -22.72 3.80
CA LYS A 233 0.88 -24.08 3.36
C LYS A 233 0.12 -25.18 4.13
N THR A 234 -0.02 -25.01 5.44
CA THR A 234 -0.78 -25.95 6.28
C THR A 234 -2.24 -25.98 5.85
N TRP A 235 -2.84 -24.84 5.59
CA TRP A 235 -4.20 -24.75 5.08
C TRP A 235 -4.36 -25.36 3.69
N ALA A 236 -3.40 -25.18 2.78
CA ALA A 236 -3.42 -25.80 1.46
C ALA A 236 -3.41 -27.34 1.54
N ASN A 237 -2.71 -27.91 2.55
CA ASN A 237 -2.70 -29.35 2.78
C ASN A 237 -3.99 -29.88 3.41
N THR A 238 -4.78 -29.04 4.09
CA THR A 238 -5.98 -29.45 4.83
C THR A 238 -7.29 -29.03 4.16
N HIS A 239 -7.24 -28.02 3.32
CA HIS A 239 -8.38 -27.47 2.59
C HIS A 239 -8.03 -27.41 1.11
N GLN A 240 -8.83 -28.04 0.26
CA GLN A 240 -8.65 -27.94 -1.19
C GLN A 240 -9.24 -26.61 -1.66
N PHE A 241 -8.36 -25.66 -2.00
CA PHE A 241 -8.75 -24.38 -2.59
C PHE A 241 -7.91 -24.06 -3.83
N ASP A 242 -8.46 -23.25 -4.73
CA ASP A 242 -7.80 -22.81 -5.95
C ASP A 242 -6.90 -21.58 -5.71
N ALA A 243 -7.22 -20.80 -4.67
CA ALA A 243 -6.43 -19.65 -4.22
C ALA A 243 -6.72 -19.34 -2.76
N ILE A 244 -5.75 -18.69 -2.09
CA ILE A 244 -5.93 -18.09 -0.77
C ILE A 244 -5.71 -16.58 -0.84
N LEU A 245 -6.66 -15.82 -0.28
CA LEU A 245 -6.69 -14.37 -0.32
C LEU A 245 -6.56 -13.79 1.09
N SER A 246 -5.86 -12.69 1.21
CA SER A 246 -5.82 -11.84 2.40
C SER A 246 -5.46 -10.39 2.02
N THR A 247 -5.36 -9.53 3.03
CA THR A 247 -4.88 -8.15 2.85
C THR A 247 -4.06 -7.72 4.06
N ASP A 248 -3.49 -6.53 4.04
CA ASP A 248 -3.09 -5.87 5.29
C ASP A 248 -4.31 -5.34 6.06
N GLY A 249 -4.07 -4.66 7.20
CA GLY A 249 -5.13 -4.29 8.14
C GLY A 249 -6.23 -3.41 7.56
N ASP A 250 -5.88 -2.46 6.70
CA ASP A 250 -6.81 -1.51 6.05
C ASP A 250 -7.11 -1.82 4.58
N ALA A 251 -6.67 -2.98 4.12
CA ALA A 251 -7.00 -3.57 2.83
C ALA A 251 -6.67 -2.69 1.60
N ASP A 252 -5.57 -1.95 1.69
CA ASP A 252 -5.01 -1.24 0.54
C ASP A 252 -3.91 -2.05 -0.18
N ARG A 253 -3.47 -3.20 0.40
CA ARG A 253 -2.45 -4.12 -0.12
C ARG A 253 -2.97 -5.55 -0.14
N PRO A 254 -2.97 -6.21 -1.31
CA PRO A 254 -3.39 -7.61 -1.42
C PRO A 254 -2.30 -8.56 -0.92
N LEU A 255 -2.74 -9.69 -0.43
CA LEU A 255 -1.92 -10.87 -0.23
C LEU A 255 -2.65 -12.04 -0.89
N LEU A 256 -2.14 -12.51 -2.02
CA LEU A 256 -2.72 -13.57 -2.84
C LEU A 256 -1.77 -14.76 -2.88
N GLY A 257 -2.26 -15.93 -2.56
CA GLY A 257 -1.53 -17.19 -2.64
C GLY A 257 -2.17 -18.16 -3.62
N ASP A 258 -1.35 -19.08 -4.14
CA ASP A 258 -1.76 -20.12 -5.06
C ASP A 258 -2.44 -21.30 -4.34
N GLU A 259 -2.82 -22.32 -5.09
CA GLU A 259 -3.43 -23.56 -4.62
C GLU A 259 -2.52 -24.40 -3.69
N LYS A 260 -1.23 -24.08 -3.61
CA LYS A 260 -0.23 -24.70 -2.72
C LYS A 260 0.00 -23.88 -1.46
N GLY A 261 -0.71 -22.75 -1.30
CA GLY A 261 -0.51 -21.83 -0.18
C GLY A 261 0.79 -21.03 -0.27
N GLN A 262 1.35 -20.87 -1.46
CA GLN A 262 2.52 -20.03 -1.69
C GLN A 262 2.07 -18.61 -2.00
N TRP A 263 2.45 -17.67 -1.15
CA TRP A 263 2.16 -16.26 -1.35
C TRP A 263 2.90 -15.70 -2.56
N MET A 264 2.17 -15.08 -3.45
CA MET A 264 2.72 -14.37 -4.61
C MET A 264 3.29 -13.03 -4.17
N ARG A 265 4.39 -12.60 -4.77
CA ARG A 265 4.89 -11.24 -4.55
C ARG A 265 3.91 -10.21 -5.09
N GLY A 266 3.76 -9.10 -4.36
CA GLY A 266 2.80 -8.06 -4.71
C GLY A 266 3.06 -7.43 -6.09
N ASP A 267 4.31 -7.24 -6.51
CA ASP A 267 4.66 -6.73 -7.83
C ASP A 267 4.31 -7.72 -8.97
N ILE A 268 4.35 -9.02 -8.71
CA ILE A 268 3.87 -10.06 -9.65
C ILE A 268 2.34 -10.03 -9.73
N VAL A 269 1.66 -9.89 -8.60
CA VAL A 269 0.20 -9.68 -8.57
C VAL A 269 -0.18 -8.43 -9.37
N GLY A 270 0.57 -7.32 -9.19
CA GLY A 270 0.38 -6.08 -9.95
C GLY A 270 0.59 -6.25 -11.45
N LEU A 271 1.66 -6.95 -11.86
CA LEU A 271 1.94 -7.26 -13.27
C LEU A 271 0.81 -8.05 -13.92
N LEU A 272 0.37 -9.14 -13.29
CA LEU A 272 -0.70 -10.00 -13.79
C LEU A 272 -2.06 -9.26 -13.84
N THR A 273 -2.31 -8.40 -12.86
CA THR A 273 -3.48 -7.52 -12.84
C THR A 273 -3.47 -6.58 -14.04
N ALA A 274 -2.35 -5.91 -14.29
CA ALA A 274 -2.21 -4.98 -15.40
C ALA A 274 -2.33 -5.71 -16.76
N GLN A 275 -1.83 -6.94 -16.87
CA GLN A 275 -2.03 -7.79 -18.04
C GLN A 275 -3.51 -8.10 -18.27
N PHE A 276 -4.23 -8.54 -17.23
CA PHE A 276 -5.67 -8.84 -17.32
C PHE A 276 -6.49 -7.64 -17.77
N LEU A 277 -6.18 -6.47 -17.22
CA LEU A 277 -6.88 -5.21 -17.50
C LEU A 277 -6.49 -4.59 -18.84
N GLY A 278 -5.49 -5.13 -19.54
CA GLY A 278 -4.98 -4.59 -20.80
C GLY A 278 -4.39 -3.19 -20.65
N ILE A 279 -3.62 -2.96 -19.60
CA ILE A 279 -2.93 -1.68 -19.32
C ILE A 279 -1.81 -1.48 -20.34
N ASP A 280 -1.65 -0.25 -20.82
CA ASP A 280 -0.61 0.15 -21.76
C ASP A 280 0.66 0.67 -21.07
N ALA A 281 0.49 1.47 -20.01
CA ALA A 281 1.59 2.16 -19.31
C ALA A 281 1.55 1.91 -17.80
N ILE A 282 2.71 1.53 -17.26
CA ILE A 282 2.88 1.18 -15.83
C ILE A 282 3.85 2.13 -15.15
N ALA A 283 3.42 2.72 -14.03
CA ALA A 283 4.29 3.39 -13.07
C ALA A 283 4.52 2.48 -11.85
N THR A 284 5.79 2.23 -11.51
CA THR A 284 6.13 1.29 -10.42
C THR A 284 7.47 1.65 -9.79
N PRO A 285 7.69 1.43 -8.49
CA PRO A 285 8.96 1.71 -7.83
C PRO A 285 10.14 0.91 -8.39
N VAL A 286 11.34 1.48 -8.22
CA VAL A 286 12.61 0.81 -8.60
C VAL A 286 12.87 -0.51 -7.87
N SER A 287 12.16 -0.78 -6.76
CA SER A 287 12.25 -2.04 -6.01
C SER A 287 11.38 -3.17 -6.58
N CYS A 288 10.48 -2.88 -7.53
CA CYS A 288 9.65 -3.89 -8.16
C CYS A 288 10.42 -4.71 -9.18
N ASN A 289 9.98 -5.94 -9.38
CA ASN A 289 10.60 -6.97 -10.22
C ASN A 289 10.71 -6.52 -11.69
N THR A 290 11.83 -6.86 -12.35
CA THR A 290 12.07 -6.54 -13.78
C THR A 290 11.35 -7.49 -14.74
N ALA A 291 10.66 -8.52 -14.24
CA ALA A 291 9.71 -9.28 -15.05
C ALA A 291 8.65 -8.36 -15.68
N ILE A 292 8.42 -7.17 -15.12
CA ILE A 292 7.47 -6.17 -15.65
C ILE A 292 7.88 -5.77 -17.07
N GLU A 293 9.12 -5.33 -17.27
CA GLU A 293 9.66 -4.99 -18.59
C GLU A 293 9.90 -6.23 -19.44
N ALA A 294 10.47 -7.27 -18.83
CA ALA A 294 10.83 -8.50 -19.54
C ALA A 294 9.60 -9.27 -20.08
N SER A 295 8.41 -9.04 -19.51
CA SER A 295 7.17 -9.64 -20.00
C SER A 295 6.76 -9.16 -21.40
N GLY A 296 7.17 -7.95 -21.78
CA GLY A 296 6.79 -7.33 -23.04
C GLY A 296 5.30 -6.96 -23.17
N TYR A 297 4.53 -6.98 -22.05
CA TYR A 297 3.09 -6.70 -22.09
C TYR A 297 2.76 -5.21 -22.20
N PHE A 298 3.65 -4.34 -21.75
CA PHE A 298 3.39 -2.90 -21.62
C PHE A 298 4.13 -2.11 -22.67
N LYS A 299 3.50 -1.03 -23.17
CA LYS A 299 4.12 -0.10 -24.11
C LYS A 299 5.17 0.77 -23.42
N GLU A 300 4.86 1.17 -22.18
CA GLU A 300 5.74 2.01 -21.37
C GLU A 300 5.77 1.52 -19.91
N VAL A 301 6.97 1.51 -19.33
CA VAL A 301 7.19 1.28 -17.90
C VAL A 301 8.04 2.42 -17.35
N LYS A 302 7.55 3.11 -16.31
CA LYS A 302 8.27 4.20 -15.64
C LYS A 302 8.61 3.79 -14.20
N ARG A 303 9.90 3.75 -13.91
CA ARG A 303 10.39 3.50 -12.56
C ARG A 303 10.34 4.78 -11.73
N THR A 304 9.86 4.65 -10.49
CA THR A 304 9.70 5.76 -9.55
C THR A 304 10.49 5.51 -8.26
N ARG A 305 10.54 6.50 -7.39
CA ARG A 305 10.86 6.29 -5.99
C ARG A 305 9.81 5.41 -5.33
N ILE A 306 10.17 4.80 -4.20
CA ILE A 306 9.26 3.97 -3.39
C ILE A 306 8.25 4.87 -2.66
N GLY A 307 6.97 4.58 -2.84
CA GLY A 307 5.84 5.26 -2.23
C GLY A 307 4.77 5.69 -3.22
N SER A 308 3.49 5.47 -2.84
CA SER A 308 2.33 5.79 -3.69
C SER A 308 2.30 7.21 -4.25
N PRO A 309 2.72 8.28 -3.53
CA PRO A 309 2.72 9.62 -4.10
C PRO A 309 3.56 9.75 -5.38
N TYR A 310 4.71 9.08 -5.45
CA TYR A 310 5.58 9.11 -6.64
C TYR A 310 5.02 8.30 -7.81
N VAL A 311 4.33 7.18 -7.48
CA VAL A 311 3.63 6.37 -8.49
C VAL A 311 2.47 7.18 -9.08
N ILE A 312 1.67 7.83 -8.24
CA ILE A 312 0.55 8.69 -8.66
C ILE A 312 1.04 9.84 -9.54
N GLU A 313 2.11 10.54 -9.13
CA GLU A 313 2.71 11.63 -9.91
C GLU A 313 3.15 11.15 -11.30
N ALA A 314 3.81 10.00 -11.38
CA ALA A 314 4.25 9.41 -12.64
C ALA A 314 3.06 9.06 -13.55
N MET A 315 1.99 8.47 -12.98
CA MET A 315 0.76 8.14 -13.70
C MET A 315 0.07 9.38 -14.27
N GLN A 316 0.00 10.45 -13.48
CA GLN A 316 -0.66 11.69 -13.90
C GLN A 316 -0.04 12.32 -15.15
N SER A 317 1.26 12.12 -15.39
CA SER A 317 1.93 12.61 -16.59
C SER A 317 1.37 11.98 -17.87
N TRP A 318 0.98 10.69 -17.82
CA TRP A 318 0.36 10.00 -18.94
C TRP A 318 -1.15 10.27 -19.04
N ILE A 319 -1.86 10.25 -17.90
CA ILE A 319 -3.31 10.48 -17.85
C ILE A 319 -3.69 11.80 -18.53
N LYS A 320 -2.87 12.85 -18.35
CA LYS A 320 -3.12 14.18 -18.92
C LYS A 320 -2.77 14.30 -20.40
N ASN A 321 -1.81 13.51 -20.89
CA ASN A 321 -1.16 13.77 -22.19
C ASN A 321 -1.23 12.60 -23.17
N SER A 322 -1.85 11.46 -22.79
CA SER A 322 -1.85 10.26 -23.62
C SER A 322 -3.19 9.51 -23.55
N PRO A 323 -3.64 8.89 -24.65
CA PRO A 323 -4.82 8.01 -24.65
C PRO A 323 -4.54 6.61 -24.07
N MET A 324 -3.34 6.37 -23.53
CA MET A 324 -2.96 5.09 -22.94
C MET A 324 -3.79 4.74 -21.72
N LYS A 325 -4.08 3.47 -21.52
CA LYS A 325 -4.60 2.94 -20.27
C LYS A 325 -3.45 2.86 -19.26
N VAL A 326 -3.58 3.58 -18.17
CA VAL A 326 -2.52 3.79 -17.18
C VAL A 326 -2.86 3.11 -15.87
N ALA A 327 -1.90 2.43 -15.29
CA ALA A 327 -1.96 1.95 -13.90
C ALA A 327 -0.60 2.09 -13.21
N GLY A 328 -0.61 1.89 -11.90
CA GLY A 328 0.60 1.79 -11.12
C GLY A 328 0.43 0.75 -10.00
N PHE A 329 1.53 0.27 -9.46
CA PHE A 329 1.52 -0.62 -8.31
C PHE A 329 2.87 -0.62 -7.60
N GLU A 330 2.88 -1.06 -6.35
CA GLU A 330 4.07 -1.16 -5.52
C GLU A 330 4.45 -2.63 -5.25
N ALA A 331 5.64 -2.87 -4.70
CA ALA A 331 6.10 -4.21 -4.33
C ALA A 331 5.20 -4.90 -3.29
N ASN A 332 4.46 -4.12 -2.50
CA ASN A 332 3.45 -4.61 -1.56
C ASN A 332 2.13 -5.04 -2.23
N GLY A 333 1.99 -4.89 -3.55
CA GLY A 333 0.84 -5.28 -4.34
C GLY A 333 -0.29 -4.25 -4.44
N GLY A 334 -0.24 -3.17 -3.68
CA GLY A 334 -1.22 -2.09 -3.76
C GLY A 334 -1.33 -1.54 -5.17
N PHE A 335 -2.48 -1.73 -5.81
CA PHE A 335 -2.73 -1.40 -7.22
C PHE A 335 -3.49 -0.09 -7.37
N LEU A 336 -3.03 0.78 -8.25
CA LEU A 336 -3.61 2.09 -8.54
C LEU A 336 -4.10 2.10 -9.99
N LEU A 337 -5.40 2.22 -10.21
CA LEU A 337 -5.98 2.29 -11.54
C LEU A 337 -6.12 3.75 -11.99
N GLY A 338 -5.23 4.21 -12.89
CA GLY A 338 -5.22 5.58 -13.36
C GLY A 338 -6.23 5.91 -14.46
N SER A 339 -6.67 4.90 -15.21
CA SER A 339 -7.64 5.06 -16.31
C SER A 339 -8.93 4.32 -16.02
N ALA A 340 -10.06 4.92 -16.35
CA ALA A 340 -11.32 4.19 -16.40
C ALA A 340 -11.28 3.13 -17.51
N LEU A 341 -11.80 1.96 -17.22
CA LEU A 341 -11.82 0.82 -18.14
C LEU A 341 -13.27 0.42 -18.43
N ARG A 342 -13.48 -0.16 -19.60
CA ARG A 342 -14.79 -0.66 -20.03
C ARG A 342 -14.70 -2.16 -20.32
N SER A 343 -15.65 -2.91 -19.78
CA SER A 343 -15.88 -4.31 -20.13
C SER A 343 -17.25 -4.46 -20.83
N ALA A 344 -17.58 -5.69 -21.24
CA ALA A 344 -18.90 -5.99 -21.78
C ALA A 344 -20.02 -5.83 -20.73
N GLN A 345 -19.71 -5.90 -19.45
CA GLN A 345 -20.64 -5.80 -18.33
C GLN A 345 -20.84 -4.37 -17.85
N GLY A 346 -19.83 -3.52 -17.97
CA GLY A 346 -19.89 -2.14 -17.52
C GLY A 346 -18.52 -1.51 -17.32
N ASP A 347 -18.52 -0.35 -16.69
CA ASP A 347 -17.35 0.46 -16.52
C ASP A 347 -16.70 0.23 -15.14
N LEU A 348 -15.36 0.24 -15.12
CA LEU A 348 -14.54 0.31 -13.91
C LEU A 348 -13.92 1.71 -13.86
N ALA A 349 -14.40 2.56 -12.99
CA ALA A 349 -13.87 3.92 -12.83
C ALA A 349 -12.38 3.89 -12.39
N ALA A 350 -11.62 4.92 -12.70
CA ALA A 350 -10.29 5.09 -12.14
C ALA A 350 -10.34 5.14 -10.60
N LEU A 351 -9.25 4.75 -9.95
CA LEU A 351 -9.05 4.90 -8.51
C LEU A 351 -7.54 5.00 -8.26
N CYS A 352 -7.07 6.23 -8.04
CA CYS A 352 -5.65 6.53 -7.82
C CYS A 352 -5.23 6.33 -6.34
N THR A 353 -5.87 5.41 -5.65
CA THR A 353 -5.51 4.93 -4.31
C THR A 353 -5.21 3.44 -4.40
N ARG A 354 -4.27 2.94 -3.59
CA ARG A 354 -3.98 1.50 -3.54
C ARG A 354 -5.23 0.71 -3.22
N ASP A 355 -5.44 -0.35 -3.97
CA ASP A 355 -6.59 -1.24 -3.91
C ASP A 355 -6.12 -2.69 -3.82
N ALA A 356 -6.59 -3.43 -2.83
CA ALA A 356 -6.28 -4.85 -2.66
C ALA A 356 -7.25 -5.76 -3.42
N VAL A 357 -8.50 -5.35 -3.58
CA VAL A 357 -9.57 -6.23 -4.10
C VAL A 357 -9.46 -6.40 -5.60
N LEU A 358 -9.24 -5.33 -6.36
CA LEU A 358 -9.09 -5.38 -7.81
C LEU A 358 -8.02 -6.38 -8.26
N PRO A 359 -6.76 -6.33 -7.73
CA PRO A 359 -5.73 -7.25 -8.16
C PRO A 359 -6.04 -8.71 -7.83
N MET A 360 -6.64 -9.00 -6.69
CA MET A 360 -7.03 -10.37 -6.35
C MET A 360 -8.05 -10.92 -7.34
N LEU A 361 -9.11 -10.17 -7.63
CA LEU A 361 -10.13 -10.57 -8.60
C LEU A 361 -9.55 -10.73 -10.01
N ALA A 362 -8.72 -9.79 -10.45
CA ALA A 362 -8.13 -9.77 -11.79
C ALA A 362 -7.23 -10.99 -12.04
N VAL A 363 -6.35 -11.33 -11.06
CA VAL A 363 -5.43 -12.46 -11.21
C VAL A 363 -6.18 -13.80 -11.20
N ILE A 364 -7.17 -13.97 -10.32
CA ILE A 364 -8.00 -15.18 -10.30
C ILE A 364 -8.81 -15.32 -11.61
N ALA A 365 -9.40 -14.22 -12.10
CA ALA A 365 -10.13 -14.21 -13.37
C ALA A 365 -9.20 -14.52 -14.56
N LEU A 366 -7.95 -14.02 -14.56
CA LEU A 366 -6.95 -14.31 -15.57
C LEU A 366 -6.58 -15.80 -15.60
N ALA A 367 -6.35 -16.41 -14.44
CA ALA A 367 -6.06 -17.85 -14.32
C ALA A 367 -7.22 -18.69 -14.88
N LYS A 368 -8.46 -18.33 -14.49
CA LYS A 368 -9.66 -18.99 -15.01
C LYS A 368 -9.82 -18.82 -16.53
N GLN A 369 -9.58 -17.62 -17.05
CA GLN A 369 -9.64 -17.35 -18.49
C GLN A 369 -8.61 -18.16 -19.27
N LYS A 370 -7.42 -18.38 -18.71
CA LYS A 370 -6.36 -19.19 -19.29
C LYS A 370 -6.51 -20.69 -19.00
N ASN A 371 -7.50 -21.07 -18.19
CA ASN A 371 -7.73 -22.44 -17.74
C ASN A 371 -6.48 -23.07 -17.11
N CYS A 372 -5.81 -22.35 -16.22
CA CYS A 372 -4.61 -22.80 -15.51
C CYS A 372 -4.69 -22.50 -14.01
N GLN A 373 -3.84 -23.15 -13.22
CA GLN A 373 -3.67 -22.86 -11.81
C GLN A 373 -2.90 -21.56 -11.61
N LEU A 374 -3.02 -20.93 -10.41
CA LEU A 374 -2.28 -19.70 -10.12
C LEU A 374 -0.75 -19.94 -10.12
N SER A 375 -0.30 -21.10 -9.63
CA SER A 375 1.12 -21.46 -9.67
C SER A 375 1.67 -21.57 -11.09
N GLU A 376 0.88 -22.08 -12.05
CA GLU A 376 1.25 -22.16 -13.47
C GLU A 376 1.28 -20.78 -14.12
N LEU A 377 0.37 -19.88 -13.71
CA LEU A 377 0.32 -18.52 -14.21
C LEU A 377 1.61 -17.75 -13.87
N THR A 378 2.11 -17.88 -12.65
CA THR A 378 3.37 -17.26 -12.24
C THR A 378 4.59 -17.85 -12.95
N GLN A 379 4.62 -19.17 -13.15
CA GLN A 379 5.69 -19.85 -13.87
C GLN A 379 5.78 -19.45 -15.35
N SER A 380 4.70 -18.93 -15.92
CA SER A 380 4.69 -18.44 -17.32
C SER A 380 5.40 -17.09 -17.50
N LEU A 381 5.75 -16.41 -16.41
CA LEU A 381 6.46 -15.13 -16.44
C LEU A 381 7.96 -15.32 -16.60
N PRO A 382 8.70 -14.29 -17.07
CA PRO A 382 10.16 -14.32 -17.06
C PRO A 382 10.72 -14.68 -15.70
N ALA A 383 11.69 -15.58 -15.65
CA ALA A 383 12.31 -16.06 -14.42
C ALA A 383 13.14 -14.96 -13.75
N ARG A 384 12.48 -14.16 -12.91
CA ARG A 384 13.07 -13.08 -12.12
C ARG A 384 12.60 -13.21 -10.68
N LEU A 385 13.48 -13.77 -9.83
CA LEU A 385 13.19 -14.02 -8.42
C LEU A 385 13.90 -12.97 -7.55
N THR A 386 13.24 -12.58 -6.48
CA THR A 386 13.75 -11.49 -5.64
C THR A 386 13.87 -11.93 -4.19
N ALA A 387 14.82 -11.33 -3.50
CA ALA A 387 15.00 -11.42 -2.05
C ALA A 387 15.21 -10.03 -1.46
N SER A 388 14.93 -9.86 -0.18
CA SER A 388 15.21 -8.61 0.54
C SER A 388 15.51 -8.87 2.01
N ASP A 389 16.42 -8.07 2.56
CA ASP A 389 16.74 -8.03 3.99
C ASP A 389 17.34 -6.66 4.35
N ARG A 390 17.74 -6.45 5.59
CA ARG A 390 18.21 -5.16 6.10
C ARG A 390 19.27 -5.29 7.19
N ILE A 391 20.08 -4.22 7.32
CA ILE A 391 20.90 -3.98 8.51
C ILE A 391 20.12 -3.01 9.40
N GLN A 392 19.77 -3.44 10.61
CA GLN A 392 19.15 -2.60 11.63
C GLN A 392 20.19 -1.79 12.39
N ASN A 393 19.76 -0.68 13.01
CA ASN A 393 20.63 0.24 13.77
C ASN A 393 21.82 0.77 12.94
N PHE A 394 21.56 1.03 11.65
CA PHE A 394 22.56 1.56 10.71
C PHE A 394 22.19 3.02 10.38
N PRO A 395 22.98 4.01 10.86
CA PRO A 395 22.66 5.42 10.68
C PRO A 395 22.44 5.82 9.23
N THR A 396 21.42 6.61 8.97
CA THR A 396 21.04 7.02 7.62
C THR A 396 22.13 7.85 6.93
N GLU A 397 22.88 8.65 7.70
CA GLU A 397 24.02 9.43 7.20
C GLU A 397 25.13 8.50 6.68
N ASN A 398 25.46 7.44 7.41
CA ASN A 398 26.45 6.45 6.99
C ASN A 398 25.99 5.73 5.71
N SER A 399 24.70 5.34 5.67
CA SER A 399 24.12 4.75 4.47
C SER A 399 24.30 5.66 3.25
N ARG A 400 23.93 6.95 3.37
CA ARG A 400 24.05 7.93 2.29
C ARG A 400 25.49 8.13 1.84
N ALA A 401 26.42 8.28 2.78
CA ALA A 401 27.85 8.48 2.46
C ALA A 401 28.43 7.29 1.68
N ILE A 402 28.12 6.06 2.11
CA ILE A 402 28.56 4.85 1.42
C ILE A 402 27.97 4.76 0.01
N LEU A 403 26.66 4.98 -0.14
CA LEU A 403 26.03 4.90 -1.44
C LEU A 403 26.52 5.99 -2.39
N GLN A 404 26.82 7.18 -1.90
CA GLN A 404 27.47 8.24 -2.71
C GLN A 404 28.88 7.81 -3.16
N LYS A 405 29.72 7.23 -2.28
CA LYS A 405 31.04 6.72 -2.62
C LYS A 405 30.96 5.63 -3.70
N LEU A 406 30.02 4.67 -3.55
CA LEU A 406 29.80 3.60 -4.52
C LEU A 406 29.32 4.15 -5.87
N ALA A 407 28.41 5.11 -5.87
CA ALA A 407 27.87 5.72 -7.09
C ALA A 407 28.91 6.57 -7.85
N ALA A 408 29.84 7.21 -7.14
CA ALA A 408 30.86 8.06 -7.72
C ALA A 408 32.03 7.28 -8.34
N GLN A 409 32.31 6.04 -7.88
CA GLN A 409 33.49 5.28 -8.24
C GLN A 409 33.12 3.84 -8.61
N SER A 410 33.10 3.53 -9.89
CA SER A 410 32.82 2.19 -10.42
C SER A 410 33.74 1.10 -9.85
N GLU A 411 34.99 1.44 -9.55
CA GLU A 411 35.95 0.56 -8.89
C GLU A 411 35.52 0.12 -7.49
N SER A 412 34.81 0.99 -6.77
CA SER A 412 34.23 0.67 -5.45
C SER A 412 33.14 -0.39 -5.55
N ILE A 413 32.31 -0.35 -6.62
CA ILE A 413 31.32 -1.40 -6.88
C ILE A 413 32.01 -2.72 -7.22
N ALA A 414 33.03 -2.68 -8.08
CA ALA A 414 33.83 -3.87 -8.44
C ALA A 414 34.51 -4.48 -7.22
N THR A 415 35.04 -3.64 -6.32
CA THR A 415 35.67 -4.09 -5.06
C THR A 415 34.64 -4.72 -4.12
N LEU A 416 33.44 -4.14 -4.02
CA LEU A 416 32.41 -4.61 -3.09
C LEU A 416 31.69 -5.88 -3.59
N LEU A 417 31.36 -5.95 -4.88
CA LEU A 417 30.45 -6.95 -5.45
C LEU A 417 31.02 -7.66 -6.69
N GLY A 418 32.18 -7.28 -7.23
CA GLY A 418 32.69 -7.77 -8.50
C GLY A 418 32.95 -9.27 -8.53
N ASP A 419 33.50 -9.86 -7.47
CA ASP A 419 33.70 -11.30 -7.34
C ASP A 419 32.38 -12.07 -7.11
N LEU A 420 31.36 -11.42 -6.57
CA LEU A 420 30.04 -12.00 -6.34
C LEU A 420 29.14 -11.92 -7.59
N CYS A 421 29.14 -10.78 -8.29
CA CYS A 421 28.16 -10.47 -9.35
C CYS A 421 28.81 -10.29 -10.73
N GLY A 422 30.13 -10.17 -10.80
CA GLY A 422 30.84 -9.86 -12.04
C GLY A 422 30.80 -8.37 -12.39
N GLU A 423 30.89 -8.06 -13.67
CA GLU A 423 30.92 -6.69 -14.18
C GLU A 423 29.54 -6.04 -14.11
N PHE A 424 29.44 -4.84 -13.54
CA PHE A 424 28.20 -4.10 -13.55
C PHE A 424 27.91 -3.50 -14.95
N ALA A 425 26.62 -3.39 -15.26
CA ALA A 425 26.15 -2.85 -16.54
C ALA A 425 25.57 -1.44 -16.39
N ASN A 426 24.83 -1.18 -15.31
CA ASN A 426 24.12 0.08 -15.10
C ASN A 426 23.92 0.38 -13.62
N ILE A 427 23.79 1.68 -13.30
CA ILE A 427 23.49 2.21 -11.96
C ILE A 427 22.23 3.09 -12.09
N ASP A 428 21.29 2.91 -11.19
CA ASP A 428 20.10 3.76 -11.02
C ASP A 428 20.09 4.34 -9.59
N GLN A 429 19.99 5.65 -9.50
CA GLN A 429 19.96 6.42 -8.25
C GLN A 429 18.60 7.06 -7.96
N THR A 430 17.54 6.59 -8.59
CA THR A 430 16.17 7.10 -8.40
C THR A 430 15.74 7.05 -6.93
N ASP A 431 16.06 5.94 -6.22
CA ASP A 431 15.82 5.81 -4.76
C ASP A 431 16.86 4.86 -4.15
N GLY A 432 17.93 5.40 -3.62
CA GLY A 432 19.09 4.64 -3.15
C GLY A 432 20.10 4.37 -4.28
N LEU A 433 20.70 3.19 -4.30
CA LEU A 433 21.65 2.75 -5.31
C LEU A 433 21.28 1.36 -5.83
N ARG A 434 20.71 1.29 -7.03
CA ARG A 434 20.35 0.06 -7.72
C ARG A 434 21.41 -0.23 -8.79
N ILE A 435 22.08 -1.35 -8.65
CA ILE A 435 23.18 -1.80 -9.52
C ILE A 435 22.67 -3.00 -10.31
N THR A 436 22.74 -2.91 -11.64
CA THR A 436 22.46 -4.03 -12.55
C THR A 436 23.77 -4.56 -13.10
N PHE A 437 23.96 -5.87 -13.04
CA PHE A 437 25.17 -6.56 -13.53
C PHE A 437 24.95 -7.16 -14.91
N LYS A 438 26.02 -7.44 -15.67
CA LYS A 438 25.95 -8.08 -16.99
C LYS A 438 25.39 -9.52 -16.93
N SER A 439 25.47 -10.17 -15.78
CA SER A 439 24.80 -11.45 -15.49
C SER A 439 23.27 -11.35 -15.52
N GLY A 440 22.73 -10.14 -15.43
CA GLY A 440 21.31 -9.88 -15.19
C GLY A 440 20.93 -9.79 -13.72
N ASP A 441 21.87 -10.08 -12.79
CA ASP A 441 21.64 -9.89 -11.36
C ASP A 441 21.47 -8.42 -11.01
N ILE A 442 20.68 -8.13 -9.99
CA ILE A 442 20.46 -6.79 -9.48
C ILE A 442 20.68 -6.78 -7.98
N VAL A 443 21.41 -5.77 -7.50
CA VAL A 443 21.53 -5.45 -6.06
C VAL A 443 21.15 -3.99 -5.87
N HIS A 444 20.20 -3.74 -4.96
CA HIS A 444 19.70 -2.42 -4.67
C HIS A 444 19.80 -2.11 -3.18
N PHE A 445 20.62 -1.14 -2.82
CA PHE A 445 20.76 -0.62 -1.47
C PHE A 445 19.94 0.65 -1.28
N ARG A 446 19.16 0.73 -0.20
CA ARG A 446 18.33 1.89 0.11
C ARG A 446 18.34 2.23 1.59
N PRO A 447 18.69 3.47 1.97
CA PRO A 447 18.48 3.95 3.33
C PRO A 447 16.99 3.99 3.64
N SER A 448 16.56 3.50 4.79
CA SER A 448 15.17 3.62 5.22
C SER A 448 14.82 5.08 5.54
N GLY A 449 13.64 5.54 5.11
CA GLY A 449 13.14 6.86 5.43
C GLY A 449 12.55 6.98 6.85
N ASN A 450 12.24 5.82 7.48
CA ASN A 450 11.46 5.79 8.72
C ASN A 450 12.23 5.20 9.93
N ALA A 451 13.40 4.61 9.70
CA ALA A 451 14.20 3.97 10.73
C ALA A 451 15.69 4.03 10.36
N PRO A 452 16.63 3.95 11.32
CA PRO A 452 18.06 3.85 11.04
C PRO A 452 18.41 2.46 10.50
N GLU A 453 18.04 2.19 9.25
CA GLU A 453 18.23 0.92 8.58
C GLU A 453 18.78 1.12 7.17
N LEU A 454 19.65 0.20 6.73
CA LEU A 454 20.02 0.04 5.33
C LEU A 454 19.36 -1.22 4.78
N ARG A 455 18.47 -1.07 3.83
CA ARG A 455 17.78 -2.17 3.14
C ARG A 455 18.57 -2.61 1.92
N CYS A 456 18.55 -3.91 1.65
CA CYS A 456 19.07 -4.51 0.44
C CYS A 456 17.95 -5.34 -0.23
N TYR A 457 17.79 -5.11 -1.51
CA TYR A 457 16.92 -5.91 -2.38
C TYR A 457 17.82 -6.52 -3.44
N ALA A 458 17.59 -7.78 -3.78
CA ALA A 458 18.28 -8.43 -4.89
C ALA A 458 17.28 -9.12 -5.81
N GLU A 459 17.67 -9.26 -7.07
CA GLU A 459 16.91 -9.95 -8.09
C GLU A 459 17.84 -10.79 -8.94
N ALA A 460 17.45 -12.05 -9.19
CA ALA A 460 18.24 -13.02 -9.95
C ALA A 460 17.34 -13.98 -10.75
N ALA A 461 17.95 -14.89 -11.50
CA ALA A 461 17.26 -15.91 -12.28
C ALA A 461 16.63 -17.02 -11.41
N ASP A 462 17.13 -17.24 -10.19
CA ASP A 462 16.60 -18.20 -9.24
C ASP A 462 16.63 -17.68 -7.80
N GLN A 463 15.86 -18.32 -6.91
CA GLN A 463 15.67 -17.86 -5.53
C GLN A 463 16.94 -17.99 -4.70
N LEU A 464 17.68 -19.10 -4.83
CA LEU A 464 18.92 -19.32 -4.07
C LEU A 464 19.96 -18.24 -4.39
N ARG A 465 20.03 -17.85 -5.66
CA ARG A 465 20.92 -16.76 -6.10
C ARG A 465 20.47 -15.42 -5.52
N ALA A 466 19.17 -15.10 -5.55
CA ALA A 466 18.66 -13.86 -4.98
C ALA A 466 18.92 -13.77 -3.47
N ASP A 467 18.69 -14.86 -2.73
CA ASP A 467 18.94 -14.93 -1.27
C ASP A 467 20.45 -14.76 -0.97
N THR A 468 21.31 -15.41 -1.75
CA THR A 468 22.77 -15.29 -1.63
C THR A 468 23.22 -13.85 -1.87
N LEU A 469 22.69 -13.20 -2.91
CA LEU A 469 23.03 -11.82 -3.24
C LEU A 469 22.69 -10.86 -2.09
N VAL A 470 21.53 -11.00 -1.46
CA VAL A 470 21.13 -10.18 -0.31
C VAL A 470 22.07 -10.40 0.87
N ALA A 471 22.26 -11.67 1.28
CA ALA A 471 23.06 -12.01 2.46
C ALA A 471 24.51 -11.53 2.33
N GLU A 472 25.15 -11.85 1.20
CA GLU A 472 26.54 -11.45 0.91
C GLU A 472 26.68 -9.94 0.77
N SER A 473 25.74 -9.27 0.05
CA SER A 473 25.80 -7.82 -0.14
C SER A 473 25.68 -7.05 1.18
N LEU A 474 24.81 -7.49 2.09
CA LEU A 474 24.66 -6.87 3.41
C LEU A 474 25.89 -7.10 4.29
N THR A 475 26.48 -8.29 4.23
CA THR A 475 27.73 -8.61 4.96
C THR A 475 28.88 -7.72 4.47
N ARG A 476 29.06 -7.60 3.17
CA ARG A 476 30.14 -6.84 2.55
C ARG A 476 29.99 -5.33 2.76
N ILE A 477 28.80 -4.77 2.59
CA ILE A 477 28.57 -3.33 2.78
C ILE A 477 28.76 -2.93 4.25
N LYS A 478 28.45 -3.82 5.19
CA LYS A 478 28.71 -3.58 6.61
C LYS A 478 30.22 -3.47 6.87
N SER A 479 31.02 -4.37 6.30
CA SER A 479 32.49 -4.31 6.41
C SER A 479 33.08 -3.10 5.68
N PHE A 480 32.56 -2.74 4.54
CA PHE A 480 32.97 -1.56 3.76
C PHE A 480 32.72 -0.23 4.48
N ALA A 481 31.71 -0.18 5.38
CA ALA A 481 31.39 0.99 6.17
C ALA A 481 32.40 1.32 7.28
N PHE A 482 33.23 0.35 7.69
CA PHE A 482 34.18 0.49 8.77
C PHE A 482 35.66 0.60 8.28
N ASN A 483 35.87 0.58 6.96
CA ASN A 483 37.12 0.82 6.27
C ASN A 483 37.06 2.15 5.47
#